data_3cd5fbaea9870892556b4991b1aaeace
#
_entry.id   3cd5fbaea9870892556b4991b1aaeace
#
_cell.length_a   1.000
_cell.length_b   1.000
_cell.length_c   1.000
_cell.angle_alpha   90.00
_cell.angle_beta   90.00
_cell.angle_gamma   90.00
#
_symmetry.space_group_name_H-M   'P 1'
#
loop_
_entity.id
_entity.type
_entity.pdbx_description
1 polymer ?
#
loop_
_entity_poly.entity_id
_entity_poly.type
_entity_poly.pdbx_seq_one_letter_code
_entity_poly.pdbx_strand_id
1 'polypeptide(L)'
;MKFSHIGLTTDTPQPGETWVEKTRVWVTDHKHHPFQVEWLRYAPDSPLTGPVRDKPHVAFEVDDIAAASKGLKVLLEPWFVSPTLRVGFYEHADGTVVEFAEERRAAR
;
A
#
# COMPACT_ATOMS: atom_id res chain seq x y z
N MET A 1 -0.40 4.74 15.77
CA MET A 1 -0.75 4.18 14.46
C MET A 1 -1.31 2.78 14.61
N LYS A 2 -2.23 2.41 13.76
CA LYS A 2 -2.98 1.18 13.88
C LYS A 2 -2.62 0.24 12.73
N PHE A 3 -2.27 -1.01 13.06
CA PHE A 3 -1.99 -2.01 12.03
C PHE A 3 -3.23 -2.22 11.13
N SER A 4 -3.00 -2.25 9.82
CA SER A 4 -4.05 -2.48 8.82
C SER A 4 -3.92 -3.85 8.17
N HIS A 5 -2.81 -4.08 7.48
CA HIS A 5 -2.65 -5.33 6.71
C HIS A 5 -1.20 -5.59 6.35
N ILE A 6 -0.97 -6.79 5.82
CA ILE A 6 0.29 -7.18 5.21
C ILE A 6 0.05 -7.35 3.71
N GLY A 7 0.87 -6.72 2.89
CA GLY A 7 0.84 -6.90 1.45
C GLY A 7 1.86 -7.94 1.02
N LEU A 8 1.41 -8.94 0.28
CA LEU A 8 2.24 -10.00 -0.27
C LEU A 8 2.09 -10.04 -1.78
N THR A 9 3.18 -10.25 -2.49
CA THR A 9 3.16 -10.35 -3.95
C THR A 9 2.95 -11.79 -4.40
N THR A 10 2.32 -11.94 -5.58
CA THR A 10 2.07 -13.26 -6.17
C THR A 10 1.99 -13.11 -7.68
N ASP A 11 2.30 -14.18 -8.41
CA ASP A 11 2.08 -14.26 -9.86
C ASP A 11 0.78 -15.04 -10.17
N THR A 12 0.15 -15.61 -9.16
CA THR A 12 -1.06 -16.42 -9.32
C THR A 12 -2.30 -15.57 -9.09
N PRO A 13 -3.27 -15.58 -10.04
CA PRO A 13 -4.55 -14.88 -9.83
C PRO A 13 -5.22 -15.34 -8.54
N GLN A 14 -5.75 -14.37 -7.80
CA GLN A 14 -6.43 -14.61 -6.53
C GLN A 14 -7.93 -14.32 -6.68
N PRO A 15 -8.80 -15.07 -5.97
CA PRO A 15 -10.22 -14.76 -5.97
C PRO A 15 -10.49 -13.34 -5.48
N GLY A 16 -11.40 -12.64 -6.16
CA GLY A 16 -11.82 -11.30 -5.74
C GLY A 16 -10.85 -10.18 -6.08
N GLU A 17 -9.92 -10.41 -6.99
CA GLU A 17 -8.98 -9.35 -7.41
C GLU A 17 -9.72 -8.16 -8.02
N THR A 18 -9.20 -6.95 -7.71
CA THR A 18 -9.63 -5.69 -8.32
C THR A 18 -8.44 -5.03 -9.01
N TRP A 19 -8.66 -4.50 -10.21
CA TRP A 19 -7.61 -3.83 -10.97
C TRP A 19 -7.41 -2.40 -10.50
N VAL A 20 -6.14 -2.00 -10.29
CA VAL A 20 -5.76 -0.62 -9.96
C VAL A 20 -4.95 -0.07 -11.14
N GLU A 21 -5.56 0.83 -11.91
CA GLU A 21 -4.98 1.32 -13.16
C GLU A 21 -3.70 2.12 -12.94
N LYS A 22 -3.68 2.99 -11.93
CA LYS A 22 -2.52 3.86 -11.69
C LYS A 22 -1.22 3.07 -11.52
N THR A 23 -1.27 1.98 -10.79
CA THR A 23 -0.09 1.17 -10.47
C THR A 23 -0.03 -0.13 -11.26
N ARG A 24 -1.07 -0.41 -12.07
CA ARG A 24 -1.21 -1.59 -12.91
C ARG A 24 -0.97 -2.87 -12.13
N VAL A 25 -1.80 -3.04 -11.11
CA VAL A 25 -1.72 -4.18 -10.19
C VAL A 25 -3.12 -4.70 -9.88
N TRP A 26 -3.24 -6.01 -9.78
CA TRP A 26 -4.45 -6.65 -9.25
C TRP A 26 -4.27 -6.80 -7.74
N VAL A 27 -5.26 -6.35 -6.96
CA VAL A 27 -5.21 -6.40 -5.50
C VAL A 27 -6.46 -7.08 -4.93
N THR A 28 -6.29 -7.76 -3.80
CA THR A 28 -7.42 -8.30 -3.04
C THR A 28 -7.73 -7.39 -1.85
N ASP A 29 -8.93 -7.54 -1.30
CA ASP A 29 -9.34 -6.78 -0.13
C ASP A 29 -8.91 -7.51 1.13
N HIS A 30 -7.96 -6.93 1.88
CA HIS A 30 -7.44 -7.54 3.10
C HIS A 30 -8.53 -7.74 4.18
N LYS A 31 -9.61 -6.95 4.12
CA LYS A 31 -10.70 -7.07 5.09
C LYS A 31 -11.44 -8.40 4.98
N HIS A 32 -11.38 -9.04 3.82
CA HIS A 32 -11.99 -10.35 3.59
C HIS A 32 -11.03 -11.52 3.83
N HIS A 33 -9.81 -11.24 4.24
CA HIS A 33 -8.81 -12.26 4.55
C HIS A 33 -8.74 -12.48 6.07
N PRO A 34 -8.71 -13.74 6.54
CA PRO A 34 -8.71 -14.01 7.99
C PRO A 34 -7.50 -13.46 8.73
N PHE A 35 -6.40 -13.23 8.05
CA PHE A 35 -5.16 -12.72 8.64
C PHE A 35 -4.76 -11.34 8.12
N GLN A 36 -5.69 -10.61 7.51
CA GLN A 36 -5.45 -9.25 6.99
C GLN A 36 -4.36 -9.22 5.91
N VAL A 37 -4.36 -10.19 5.02
CA VAL A 37 -3.42 -10.22 3.90
C VAL A 37 -4.06 -9.62 2.66
N GLU A 38 -3.32 -8.69 2.03
CA GLU A 38 -3.61 -8.17 0.71
C GLU A 38 -2.67 -8.84 -0.28
N TRP A 39 -3.21 -9.50 -1.30
CA TRP A 39 -2.42 -10.06 -2.38
C TRP A 39 -2.27 -9.04 -3.50
N LEU A 40 -1.03 -8.86 -3.98
CA LEU A 40 -0.72 -7.95 -5.08
C LEU A 40 -0.10 -8.73 -6.22
N ARG A 41 -0.75 -8.66 -7.37
CA ARG A 41 -0.26 -9.30 -8.59
C ARG A 41 -0.02 -8.22 -9.64
N TYR A 42 1.24 -7.86 -9.83
CA TYR A 42 1.63 -6.77 -10.72
C TYR A 42 1.60 -7.19 -12.18
N ALA A 43 1.05 -6.33 -13.04
CA ALA A 43 1.17 -6.52 -14.48
C ALA A 43 2.63 -6.33 -14.91
N PRO A 44 3.07 -7.02 -15.98
CA PRO A 44 4.47 -6.89 -16.44
C PRO A 44 4.87 -5.46 -16.77
N ASP A 45 3.92 -4.62 -17.18
CA ASP A 45 4.15 -3.22 -17.56
C ASP A 45 3.80 -2.23 -16.44
N SER A 46 3.69 -2.70 -15.20
CA SER A 46 3.48 -1.79 -14.06
C SER A 46 4.61 -0.77 -13.99
N PRO A 47 4.29 0.51 -13.72
CA PRO A 47 5.33 1.53 -13.55
C PRO A 47 6.10 1.39 -12.24
N LEU A 48 5.62 0.59 -11.30
CA LEU A 48 6.31 0.39 -10.02
C LEU A 48 7.49 -0.55 -10.17
N THR A 49 8.59 -0.19 -9.52
CA THR A 49 9.84 -0.98 -9.52
C THR A 49 10.47 -0.93 -8.13
N GLY A 50 11.43 -1.83 -7.89
CA GLY A 50 12.18 -1.85 -6.65
C GLY A 50 11.38 -2.38 -5.46
N PRO A 51 11.73 -1.95 -4.23
CA PRO A 51 11.18 -2.56 -3.02
C PRO A 51 9.67 -2.50 -2.90
N VAL A 52 9.03 -1.43 -3.37
CA VAL A 52 7.57 -1.30 -3.29
C VAL A 52 6.86 -2.40 -4.07
N ARG A 53 7.46 -2.88 -5.16
CA ARG A 53 6.92 -3.96 -5.97
C ARG A 53 7.41 -5.33 -5.51
N ASP A 54 8.71 -5.44 -5.17
CA ASP A 54 9.38 -6.73 -5.03
C ASP A 54 9.30 -7.29 -3.61
N LYS A 55 9.05 -6.45 -2.62
CA LYS A 55 9.05 -6.86 -1.21
C LYS A 55 7.64 -6.87 -0.63
N PRO A 56 7.39 -7.71 0.40
CA PRO A 56 6.20 -7.55 1.24
C PRO A 56 6.19 -6.18 1.89
N HIS A 57 4.98 -5.69 2.23
CA HIS A 57 4.88 -4.47 3.01
C HIS A 57 3.93 -4.65 4.19
N VAL A 58 4.15 -3.86 5.24
CA VAL A 58 3.23 -3.75 6.37
C VAL A 58 2.52 -2.40 6.26
N ALA A 59 1.22 -2.41 6.48
CA ALA A 59 0.41 -1.20 6.34
C ALA A 59 -0.21 -0.79 7.67
N PHE A 60 -0.21 0.52 7.92
CA PHE A 60 -0.77 1.12 9.11
C PHE A 60 -1.70 2.28 8.76
N GLU A 61 -2.78 2.40 9.54
CA GLU A 61 -3.59 3.61 9.53
C GLU A 61 -2.96 4.63 10.46
N VAL A 62 -2.79 5.85 9.98
CA VAL A 62 -2.17 6.94 10.72
C VAL A 62 -3.03 8.19 10.61
N ASP A 63 -2.89 9.09 11.58
CA ASP A 63 -3.60 10.38 11.55
C ASP A 63 -2.93 11.36 10.59
N ASP A 64 -1.59 11.26 10.43
CA ASP A 64 -0.82 12.19 9.64
C ASP A 64 0.37 11.46 9.02
N ILE A 65 0.33 11.27 7.70
CA ILE A 65 1.41 10.58 6.98
C ILE A 65 2.72 11.35 7.11
N ALA A 66 2.68 12.67 7.04
CA ALA A 66 3.90 13.47 7.13
C ALA A 66 4.64 13.24 8.45
N ALA A 67 3.90 13.18 9.56
CA ALA A 67 4.49 12.90 10.86
C ALA A 67 4.98 11.45 10.97
N ALA A 68 4.17 10.49 10.51
CA ALA A 68 4.50 9.06 10.62
C ALA A 68 5.72 8.69 9.77
N SER A 69 5.90 9.31 8.61
CA SER A 69 6.96 8.99 7.66
C SER A 69 8.27 9.72 7.92
N LYS A 70 8.33 10.56 8.95
CA LYS A 70 9.52 11.36 9.24
C LYS A 70 10.74 10.45 9.46
N GLY A 71 11.82 10.73 8.73
CA GLY A 71 13.03 9.93 8.81
C GLY A 71 13.04 8.67 7.95
N LEU A 72 11.95 8.36 7.25
CA LEU A 72 11.89 7.22 6.35
C LEU A 72 12.19 7.65 4.91
N LYS A 73 12.73 6.70 4.12
CA LYS A 73 12.95 6.94 2.69
C LYS A 73 11.62 6.84 1.96
N VAL A 74 11.32 7.80 1.09
CA VAL A 74 10.10 7.79 0.29
C VAL A 74 10.27 6.84 -0.89
N LEU A 75 9.36 5.88 -1.03
CA LEU A 75 9.27 5.01 -2.20
C LEU A 75 8.19 5.49 -3.16
N LEU A 76 7.03 5.85 -2.62
CA LEU A 76 5.94 6.48 -3.36
C LEU A 76 5.37 7.60 -2.52
N GLU A 77 5.37 8.81 -3.08
CA GLU A 77 4.75 9.96 -2.43
C GLU A 77 3.25 9.71 -2.21
N PRO A 78 2.66 10.25 -1.14
CA PRO A 78 1.24 10.04 -0.89
C PRO A 78 0.35 10.48 -2.04
N TRP A 79 -0.65 9.64 -2.34
CA TRP A 79 -1.69 9.98 -3.32
C TRP A 79 -3.03 9.44 -2.85
N PHE A 80 -4.13 10.00 -3.38
CA PHE A 80 -5.47 9.55 -3.05
C PHE A 80 -5.83 8.29 -3.86
N VAL A 81 -6.17 7.21 -3.16
CA VAL A 81 -6.69 5.97 -3.76
C VAL A 81 -8.21 5.96 -3.78
N SER A 82 -8.83 6.88 -3.04
CA SER A 82 -10.27 7.15 -3.01
C SER A 82 -10.45 8.64 -2.73
N PRO A 83 -11.68 9.16 -2.76
CA PRO A 83 -11.90 10.59 -2.45
C PRO A 83 -11.40 11.04 -1.07
N THR A 84 -11.26 10.11 -0.13
CA THR A 84 -10.87 10.45 1.25
C THR A 84 -9.64 9.72 1.75
N LEU A 85 -9.22 8.64 1.10
CA LEU A 85 -8.10 7.84 1.58
C LEU A 85 -6.82 8.13 0.81
N ARG A 86 -5.82 8.61 1.52
CA ARG A 86 -4.49 8.90 0.98
C ARG A 86 -3.50 7.86 1.47
N VAL A 87 -2.65 7.36 0.60
CA VAL A 87 -1.62 6.37 0.98
C VAL A 87 -0.26 6.77 0.44
N GLY A 88 0.78 6.34 1.14
CA GLY A 88 2.17 6.51 0.70
C GLY A 88 3.00 5.32 1.13
N PHE A 89 4.10 5.07 0.43
CA PHE A 89 5.00 3.94 0.71
C PHE A 89 6.39 4.44 1.05
N TYR A 90 6.98 3.83 2.07
CA TYR A 90 8.25 4.25 2.65
C TYR A 90 9.11 3.05 2.97
N GLU A 91 10.41 3.30 3.15
CA GLU A 91 11.35 2.25 3.52
C GLU A 91 12.09 2.65 4.79
N HIS A 92 12.06 1.78 5.79
CA HIS A 92 12.82 1.91 7.02
C HIS A 92 14.29 1.54 6.75
N ALA A 93 15.19 2.00 7.62
CA ALA A 93 16.63 1.75 7.49
C ALA A 93 16.99 0.25 7.42
N ASP A 94 16.16 -0.63 8.00
CA ASP A 94 16.39 -2.08 7.97
C ASP A 94 15.83 -2.74 6.71
N GLY A 95 15.26 -1.98 5.78
CA GLY A 95 14.70 -2.49 4.54
C GLY A 95 13.21 -2.81 4.59
N THR A 96 12.55 -2.64 5.73
CA THR A 96 11.11 -2.85 5.84
C THR A 96 10.36 -1.86 4.96
N VAL A 97 9.46 -2.34 4.12
CA VAL A 97 8.57 -1.49 3.33
C VAL A 97 7.29 -1.27 4.12
N VAL A 98 6.93 -0.01 4.30
CA VAL A 98 5.77 0.40 5.10
C VAL A 98 4.83 1.23 4.25
N GLU A 99 3.54 0.91 4.32
CA GLU A 99 2.48 1.73 3.76
C GLU A 99 1.78 2.47 4.89
N PHE A 100 1.58 3.79 4.73
CA PHE A 100 0.74 4.57 5.63
C PHE A 100 -0.53 4.99 4.90
N ALA A 101 -1.67 4.80 5.56
CA ALA A 101 -2.98 5.21 5.05
C ALA A 101 -3.56 6.27 6.00
N GLU A 102 -4.02 7.38 5.42
CA GLU A 102 -4.55 8.52 6.16
C GLU A 102 -5.92 8.88 5.60
N GLU A 103 -6.95 8.84 6.45
CA GLU A 103 -8.26 9.35 6.09
C GLU A 103 -8.23 10.87 6.11
N ARG A 104 -8.63 11.48 4.99
CA ARG A 104 -8.76 12.92 4.88
C ARG A 104 -10.17 13.28 4.51
N ARG A 105 -10.78 14.13 5.33
CA ARG A 105 -12.10 14.64 5.00
C ARG A 105 -12.00 15.60 3.83
N ALA A 106 -13.00 15.56 2.95
CA ALA A 106 -13.12 16.52 1.89
C ALA A 106 -13.11 17.94 2.46
N ALA A 107 -12.48 18.87 1.74
CA ALA A 107 -12.49 20.28 2.09
C ALA A 107 -13.95 20.78 2.14
N ARG A 108 -14.24 21.63 3.10
CA ARG A 108 -15.55 22.22 3.26
C ARG A 108 -15.63 23.57 2.59
#